data_d569dce90920e3fe34f0c431f5f80906
#
_entry.id   d569dce90920e3fe34f0c431f5f80906
#
_cell.length_a   1.000
_cell.length_b   1.000
_cell.length_c   1.000
_cell.angle_alpha   90.00
_cell.angle_beta   90.00
_cell.angle_gamma   90.00
#
_symmetry.space_group_name_H-M   'P 1'
#
loop_
_entity.id
_entity.type
_entity.pdbx_description
1 polymer ?
#
loop_
_entity_poly.entity_id
_entity_poly.type
_entity_poly.pdbx_seq_one_letter_code
_entity_poly.pdbx_strand_id
1 'polypeptide(L)'
;VVDMPVLSPTHSELRHAYILDAHGHICEECWVARTPDGYFLATPREHRDSLQEYLTSMVFWSNVTVTTTDDSVCAIVNTAATDTAATSQPLLSPAVSALLDSKHVITAQGCPRGIPTALLYIPPTTDCASLVNELCATGLTTTGKWTWDALRCAAGLPEITTDMDDKSLPHEYNSVGEPDTGAG
;
A
#
# COMPACT_ATOMS: atom_id res chain seq x y z
N VAL A 1 2.75 17.64 -3.06
CA VAL A 1 3.92 16.83 -3.44
C VAL A 1 4.35 16.11 -2.17
N VAL A 2 4.20 14.80 -2.14
CA VAL A 2 4.70 14.00 -1.02
C VAL A 2 6.22 13.99 -1.15
N ASP A 3 6.91 14.67 -0.25
CA ASP A 3 8.37 14.57 -0.12
C ASP A 3 8.68 13.20 0.48
N MET A 4 8.85 12.22 -0.40
CA MET A 4 9.22 10.88 0.05
C MET A 4 10.73 10.85 0.28
N PRO A 5 11.19 10.57 1.50
CA PRO A 5 12.60 10.34 1.74
C PRO A 5 13.09 9.23 0.80
N VAL A 6 14.32 9.33 0.35
CA VAL A 6 14.92 8.31 -0.54
C VAL A 6 14.85 6.97 0.17
N LEU A 7 13.95 6.10 -0.29
CA LEU A 7 13.77 4.78 0.31
C LEU A 7 15.07 3.98 0.16
N SER A 8 15.43 3.26 1.20
CA SER A 8 16.62 2.40 1.18
C SER A 8 16.51 1.37 0.04
N PRO A 9 17.58 1.11 -0.72
CA PRO A 9 17.54 0.18 -1.86
C PRO A 9 17.29 -1.28 -1.46
N THR A 10 17.30 -1.61 -0.17
CA THR A 10 17.27 -3.00 0.32
C THR A 10 15.89 -3.50 0.74
N HIS A 11 14.86 -2.64 0.84
CA HIS A 11 13.52 -3.04 1.24
C HIS A 11 12.47 -2.26 0.44
N SER A 12 11.47 -2.96 -0.07
CA SER A 12 10.27 -2.36 -0.66
C SER A 12 9.41 -1.80 0.47
N GLU A 13 9.60 -0.53 0.79
CA GLU A 13 8.81 0.16 1.80
C GLU A 13 7.45 0.53 1.21
N LEU A 14 6.40 0.24 1.98
CA LEU A 14 5.03 0.61 1.65
C LEU A 14 4.69 1.94 2.33
N ARG A 15 4.26 2.91 1.55
CA ARG A 15 3.77 4.21 2.03
C ARG A 15 2.35 4.47 1.55
N HIS A 16 1.54 5.02 2.43
CA HIS A 16 0.23 5.55 2.09
C HIS A 16 0.35 7.02 1.72
N ALA A 17 -0.25 7.46 0.62
CA ALA A 17 -0.09 8.81 0.10
C ALA A 17 -1.39 9.36 -0.47
N TYR A 18 -1.55 10.68 -0.37
CA TYR A 18 -2.61 11.43 -1.01
C TYR A 18 -2.05 12.37 -2.07
N ILE A 19 -2.78 12.55 -3.14
CA ILE A 19 -2.56 13.62 -4.11
C ILE A 19 -3.60 14.69 -3.85
N LEU A 20 -3.13 15.94 -3.79
CA LEU A 20 -3.94 17.08 -3.43
C LEU A 20 -4.13 18.01 -4.64
N ASP A 21 -5.28 18.68 -4.69
CA ASP A 21 -5.52 19.78 -5.61
C ASP A 21 -4.81 21.07 -5.17
N ALA A 22 -4.99 22.16 -5.93
CA ALA A 22 -4.40 23.45 -5.64
C ALA A 22 -4.96 24.12 -4.34
N HIS A 23 -6.07 23.62 -3.82
CA HIS A 23 -6.70 24.09 -2.59
C HIS A 23 -6.35 23.21 -1.38
N GLY A 24 -5.65 22.10 -1.61
CA GLY A 24 -5.25 21.15 -0.58
C GLY A 24 -6.27 20.04 -0.34
N HIS A 25 -7.32 19.92 -1.17
CA HIS A 25 -8.28 18.82 -1.06
C HIS A 25 -7.68 17.53 -1.61
N ILE A 26 -8.07 16.40 -1.02
CA ILE A 26 -7.64 15.07 -1.47
C ILE A 26 -8.36 14.74 -2.78
N CYS A 27 -7.61 14.54 -3.85
CA CYS A 27 -8.13 14.11 -5.15
C CYS A 27 -7.94 12.62 -5.38
N GLU A 28 -6.80 12.10 -4.95
CA GLU A 28 -6.43 10.71 -5.16
C GLU A 28 -5.78 10.14 -3.90
N GLU A 29 -5.96 8.83 -3.73
CA GLU A 29 -5.31 8.04 -2.70
C GLU A 29 -4.53 6.91 -3.35
N CYS A 30 -3.31 6.68 -2.90
CA CYS A 30 -2.53 5.54 -3.37
C CYS A 30 -1.61 4.97 -2.30
N TRP A 31 -1.32 3.69 -2.45
CA TRP A 31 -0.27 2.99 -1.73
C TRP A 31 0.96 2.91 -2.61
N VAL A 32 2.05 3.47 -2.16
CA VAL A 32 3.30 3.57 -2.93
C VAL A 32 4.28 2.55 -2.43
N ALA A 33 4.78 1.73 -3.36
CA ALA A 33 5.83 0.76 -3.10
C ALA A 33 7.02 1.03 -4.03
N ARG A 34 8.22 1.06 -3.47
CA ARG A 34 9.44 1.16 -4.27
C ARG A 34 9.93 -0.22 -4.67
N THR A 35 10.37 -0.34 -5.92
CA THR A 35 11.05 -1.52 -6.44
C THR A 35 12.42 -1.12 -7.01
N PRO A 36 13.31 -2.07 -7.34
CA PRO A 36 14.57 -1.76 -7.99
C PRO A 36 14.42 -0.98 -9.31
N ASP A 37 13.34 -1.23 -10.04
CA ASP A 37 13.11 -0.68 -11.38
C ASP A 37 12.19 0.56 -11.38
N GLY A 38 11.65 0.96 -10.22
CA GLY A 38 10.74 2.11 -10.13
C GLY A 38 9.78 2.05 -8.95
N TYR A 39 8.53 2.40 -9.19
CA TYR A 39 7.50 2.45 -8.17
C TYR A 39 6.25 1.72 -8.65
N PHE A 40 5.60 0.99 -7.74
CA PHE A 40 4.23 0.53 -7.90
C PHE A 40 3.31 1.40 -7.08
N LEU A 41 2.19 1.80 -7.68
CA LEU A 41 1.13 2.52 -7.01
C LEU A 41 -0.14 1.68 -7.06
N ALA A 42 -0.70 1.35 -5.90
CA ALA A 42 -2.01 0.72 -5.81
C ALA A 42 -3.04 1.78 -5.41
N THR A 43 -4.12 1.86 -6.16
CA THR A 43 -5.24 2.78 -5.96
C THR A 43 -6.56 2.05 -6.19
N PRO A 44 -7.72 2.52 -5.69
CA PRO A 44 -9.00 1.98 -6.08
C PRO A 44 -9.17 1.95 -7.60
N ARG A 45 -9.84 0.91 -8.11
CA ARG A 45 -9.96 0.68 -9.56
C ARG A 45 -10.58 1.88 -10.30
N GLU A 46 -11.55 2.53 -9.68
CA GLU A 46 -12.24 3.71 -10.20
C GLU A 46 -11.34 4.94 -10.32
N HIS A 47 -10.28 5.01 -9.54
CA HIS A 47 -9.30 6.12 -9.52
C HIS A 47 -8.07 5.84 -10.39
N ARG A 48 -7.94 4.65 -10.97
CA ARG A 48 -6.74 4.25 -11.72
C ARG A 48 -6.43 5.16 -12.91
N ASP A 49 -7.44 5.45 -13.71
CA ASP A 49 -7.25 6.18 -14.96
C ASP A 49 -7.02 7.69 -14.70
N SER A 50 -7.72 8.27 -13.71
CA SER A 50 -7.50 9.66 -13.27
C SER A 50 -6.12 9.84 -12.64
N LEU A 51 -5.68 8.90 -11.80
CA LEU A 51 -4.33 8.91 -11.24
C LEU A 51 -3.25 8.83 -12.33
N GLN A 52 -3.42 7.95 -13.32
CA GLN A 52 -2.48 7.84 -14.43
C GLN A 52 -2.41 9.15 -15.23
N GLU A 53 -3.55 9.73 -15.57
CA GLU A 53 -3.63 10.99 -16.32
C GLU A 53 -2.94 12.12 -15.53
N TYR A 54 -3.24 12.25 -14.24
CA TYR A 54 -2.61 13.24 -13.38
C TYR A 54 -1.09 13.07 -13.36
N LEU A 55 -0.59 11.89 -13.04
CA LEU A 55 0.85 11.62 -12.96
C LEU A 55 1.55 11.86 -14.30
N THR A 56 0.94 11.44 -15.41
CA THR A 56 1.48 11.67 -16.75
C THR A 56 1.58 13.17 -17.06
N SER A 57 0.59 13.96 -16.66
CA SER A 57 0.59 15.41 -16.85
C SER A 57 1.68 16.11 -16.04
N MET A 58 2.17 15.50 -14.95
CA MET A 58 3.22 16.04 -14.10
C MET A 58 4.64 15.64 -14.54
N VAL A 59 4.77 14.79 -15.57
CA VAL A 59 6.08 14.43 -16.14
C VAL A 59 6.53 15.51 -17.11
N PHE A 60 7.36 16.48 -16.65
CA PHE A 60 7.89 17.55 -17.49
C PHE A 60 9.30 17.25 -18.01
N TRP A 61 10.27 17.11 -17.11
CA TRP A 61 11.69 16.97 -17.44
C TRP A 61 12.29 15.64 -16.98
N SER A 62 11.51 14.88 -16.21
CA SER A 62 11.97 13.61 -15.66
C SER A 62 11.87 12.51 -16.69
N ASN A 63 12.88 11.64 -16.77
CA ASN A 63 12.83 10.43 -17.58
C ASN A 63 12.02 9.34 -16.85
N VAL A 64 10.71 9.53 -16.80
CA VAL A 64 9.76 8.64 -16.12
C VAL A 64 8.63 8.30 -17.08
N THR A 65 8.23 7.04 -17.10
CA THR A 65 7.05 6.57 -17.83
C THR A 65 6.02 6.06 -16.82
N VAL A 66 4.78 6.53 -16.94
CA VAL A 66 3.64 6.09 -16.13
C VAL A 66 2.80 5.13 -16.95
N THR A 67 2.64 3.89 -16.47
CA THR A 67 1.84 2.86 -17.14
C THR A 67 0.89 2.20 -16.15
N THR A 68 -0.26 1.75 -16.63
CA THR A 68 -1.15 0.87 -15.85
C THR A 68 -0.74 -0.58 -16.04
N THR A 69 -0.98 -1.40 -15.01
CA THR A 69 -0.81 -2.85 -15.06
C THR A 69 -2.13 -3.53 -14.74
N ASP A 70 -2.27 -4.79 -15.15
CA ASP A 70 -3.40 -5.65 -14.79
C ASP A 70 -3.10 -6.54 -13.58
N ASP A 71 -2.11 -6.16 -12.78
CA ASP A 71 -1.77 -6.87 -11.56
C ASP A 71 -2.93 -6.82 -10.56
N SER A 72 -3.17 -7.93 -9.89
CA SER A 72 -4.09 -7.97 -8.78
C SER A 72 -3.38 -7.55 -7.50
N VAL A 73 -4.06 -6.81 -6.64
CA VAL A 73 -3.50 -6.39 -5.34
C VAL A 73 -4.19 -7.14 -4.22
N CYS A 74 -3.39 -7.71 -3.33
CA CYS A 74 -3.85 -8.37 -2.11
C CYS A 74 -3.04 -7.85 -0.92
N ALA A 75 -3.62 -7.87 0.29
CA ALA A 75 -2.93 -7.47 1.50
C ALA A 75 -2.80 -8.63 2.49
N ILE A 76 -1.63 -8.75 3.10
CA ILE A 76 -1.43 -9.54 4.33
C ILE A 76 -1.33 -8.53 5.47
N VAL A 77 -2.15 -8.72 6.51
CA VAL A 77 -2.18 -7.83 7.68
C VAL A 77 -1.99 -8.63 8.96
N ASN A 78 -1.29 -8.06 9.93
CA ASN A 78 -1.22 -8.64 11.26
C ASN A 78 -2.26 -7.98 12.17
N THR A 79 -3.28 -8.74 12.56
CA THR A 79 -4.37 -8.28 13.43
C THR A 79 -4.02 -8.32 14.92
N ALA A 80 -2.95 -9.00 15.30
CA ALA A 80 -2.53 -9.14 16.70
C ALA A 80 -1.62 -8.00 17.19
N ALA A 81 -1.19 -7.10 16.32
CA ALA A 81 -0.20 -6.07 16.63
C ALA A 81 -0.82 -4.79 17.21
N THR A 82 -1.78 -4.89 18.11
CA THR A 82 -2.23 -3.74 18.91
C THR A 82 -1.27 -3.38 20.05
N ASP A 83 -0.26 -4.22 20.30
CA ASP A 83 0.81 -3.96 21.28
C ASP A 83 2.09 -3.51 20.56
N THR A 84 2.61 -2.36 20.95
CA THR A 84 3.86 -1.75 20.46
C THR A 84 5.11 -2.64 20.53
N ALA A 85 5.02 -3.79 21.18
CA ALA A 85 6.11 -4.77 21.26
C ALA A 85 6.15 -5.79 20.09
N ALA A 86 5.11 -5.83 19.24
CA ALA A 86 5.02 -6.82 18.15
C ALA A 86 5.73 -6.38 16.85
N THR A 87 6.31 -5.18 16.80
CA THR A 87 6.97 -4.62 15.62
C THR A 87 8.33 -5.26 15.27
N SER A 88 8.84 -6.19 16.09
CA SER A 88 10.15 -6.81 15.86
C SER A 88 10.13 -8.10 15.04
N GLN A 89 8.97 -8.66 14.74
CA GLN A 89 8.87 -9.85 13.89
C GLN A 89 8.51 -9.48 12.46
N PRO A 90 9.19 -10.08 11.46
CA PRO A 90 8.83 -9.86 10.06
C PRO A 90 7.40 -10.32 9.83
N LEU A 91 6.60 -9.48 9.16
CA LEU A 91 5.20 -9.77 8.83
C LEU A 91 5.08 -11.01 7.93
N LEU A 92 6.05 -11.21 7.05
CA LEU A 92 6.13 -12.36 6.18
C LEU A 92 7.14 -13.38 6.75
N SER A 93 6.69 -14.59 7.01
CA SER A 93 7.59 -15.68 7.38
C SER A 93 8.51 -16.04 6.19
N PRO A 94 9.68 -16.66 6.43
CA PRO A 94 10.56 -17.10 5.35
C PRO A 94 9.86 -18.02 4.33
N ALA A 95 8.94 -18.87 4.79
CA ALA A 95 8.17 -19.75 3.92
C ALA A 95 7.22 -18.96 3.00
N VAL A 96 6.54 -17.95 3.55
CA VAL A 96 5.68 -17.04 2.77
C VAL A 96 6.51 -16.26 1.75
N SER A 97 7.64 -15.68 2.16
CA SER A 97 8.51 -14.93 1.25
C SER A 97 9.01 -15.81 0.09
N ALA A 98 9.51 -17.01 0.39
CA ALA A 98 9.97 -17.94 -0.64
C ALA A 98 8.85 -18.36 -1.63
N LEU A 99 7.61 -18.53 -1.13
CA LEU A 99 6.46 -18.83 -1.98
C LEU A 99 6.18 -17.64 -2.93
N LEU A 100 6.11 -16.43 -2.40
CA LEU A 100 5.83 -15.22 -3.17
C LEU A 100 6.90 -14.97 -4.24
N ASP A 101 8.18 -15.14 -3.89
CA ASP A 101 9.31 -15.02 -4.81
C ASP A 101 9.20 -16.04 -5.95
N SER A 102 8.83 -17.30 -5.64
CA SER A 102 8.66 -18.36 -6.64
C SER A 102 7.54 -18.07 -7.67
N LYS A 103 6.58 -17.23 -7.30
CA LYS A 103 5.45 -16.79 -8.13
C LYS A 103 5.67 -15.42 -8.75
N HIS A 104 6.84 -14.82 -8.58
CA HIS A 104 7.19 -13.47 -9.06
C HIS A 104 6.23 -12.38 -8.51
N VAL A 105 5.71 -12.58 -7.31
CA VAL A 105 4.86 -11.60 -6.62
C VAL A 105 5.76 -10.55 -6.00
N ILE A 106 5.56 -9.30 -6.37
CA ILE A 106 6.25 -8.17 -5.75
C ILE A 106 5.56 -7.85 -4.43
N THR A 107 6.37 -7.63 -3.39
CA THR A 107 5.86 -7.33 -2.05
C THR A 107 6.41 -6.01 -1.55
N ALA A 108 5.55 -5.25 -0.86
CA ALA A 108 5.96 -4.06 -0.13
C ALA A 108 5.38 -4.09 1.28
N GLN A 109 6.19 -3.77 2.28
CA GLN A 109 5.80 -3.85 3.69
C GLN A 109 5.85 -2.47 4.35
N GLY A 110 4.89 -2.23 5.23
CA GLY A 110 4.79 -0.99 6.01
C GLY A 110 3.88 -1.18 7.22
N CYS A 111 3.73 -0.12 7.98
CA CYS A 111 2.90 -0.13 9.18
C CYS A 111 2.01 1.13 9.23
N PRO A 112 1.10 1.31 8.25
CA PRO A 112 0.24 2.48 8.21
C PRO A 112 -0.66 2.51 9.46
N ARG A 113 -0.62 3.62 10.18
CA ARG A 113 -1.42 3.81 11.39
C ARG A 113 -1.30 2.66 12.41
N GLY A 114 -0.11 2.05 12.51
CA GLY A 114 0.11 0.93 13.43
C GLY A 114 -0.43 -0.42 12.95
N ILE A 115 -0.90 -0.53 11.71
CA ILE A 115 -1.35 -1.80 11.13
C ILE A 115 -0.20 -2.40 10.29
N PRO A 116 0.51 -3.42 10.77
CA PRO A 116 1.53 -4.08 9.96
C PRO A 116 0.88 -4.68 8.70
N THR A 117 1.30 -4.19 7.55
CA THR A 117 0.68 -4.51 6.26
C THR A 117 1.76 -4.88 5.24
N ALA A 118 1.54 -5.95 4.48
CA ALA A 118 2.27 -6.23 3.25
C ALA A 118 1.30 -6.23 2.08
N LEU A 119 1.53 -5.38 1.09
CA LEU A 119 0.83 -5.45 -0.19
C LEU A 119 1.55 -6.40 -1.12
N LEU A 120 0.78 -7.21 -1.80
CA LEU A 120 1.19 -8.19 -2.80
C LEU A 120 0.71 -7.71 -4.17
N TYR A 121 1.64 -7.45 -5.07
CA TYR A 121 1.34 -7.14 -6.48
C TYR A 121 1.49 -8.43 -7.28
N ILE A 122 0.36 -9.04 -7.63
CA ILE A 122 0.26 -10.37 -8.21
C ILE A 122 0.13 -10.23 -9.72
N PRO A 123 1.12 -10.69 -10.51
CA PRO A 123 1.06 -10.56 -11.96
C PRO A 123 -0.11 -11.38 -12.53
N PRO A 124 -0.68 -10.97 -13.68
CA PRO A 124 -1.85 -11.61 -14.29
C PRO A 124 -1.57 -13.06 -14.74
N THR A 125 -0.30 -13.45 -14.83
CA THR A 125 0.12 -14.84 -15.12
C THR A 125 -0.03 -15.77 -13.92
N THR A 126 -0.22 -15.24 -12.70
CA THR A 126 -0.37 -16.02 -11.47
C THR A 126 -1.85 -16.19 -11.15
N ASP A 127 -2.28 -17.44 -10.94
CA ASP A 127 -3.63 -17.73 -10.47
C ASP A 127 -3.78 -17.30 -9.00
N CYS A 128 -4.53 -16.23 -8.78
CA CYS A 128 -4.78 -15.68 -7.44
C CYS A 128 -5.44 -16.68 -6.50
N ALA A 129 -6.36 -17.52 -6.99
CA ALA A 129 -7.04 -18.48 -6.14
C ALA A 129 -6.09 -19.58 -5.65
N SER A 130 -5.23 -20.09 -6.53
CA SER A 130 -4.19 -21.04 -6.17
C SER A 130 -3.20 -20.42 -5.18
N LEU A 131 -2.74 -19.20 -5.43
CA LEU A 131 -1.81 -18.49 -4.53
C LEU A 131 -2.41 -18.31 -3.13
N VAL A 132 -3.67 -17.90 -3.03
CA VAL A 132 -4.36 -17.75 -1.74
C VAL A 132 -4.43 -19.07 -0.99
N ASN A 133 -4.75 -20.17 -1.67
CA ASN A 133 -4.78 -21.50 -1.05
C ASN A 133 -3.38 -21.92 -0.55
N GLU A 134 -2.33 -21.68 -1.33
CA GLU A 134 -0.96 -21.94 -0.94
C GLU A 134 -0.53 -21.09 0.27
N LEU A 135 -0.91 -19.82 0.30
CA LEU A 135 -0.67 -18.93 1.45
C LEU A 135 -1.42 -19.42 2.71
N CYS A 136 -2.66 -19.86 2.57
CA CYS A 136 -3.42 -20.45 3.69
C CYS A 136 -2.74 -21.71 4.23
N ALA A 137 -2.13 -22.52 3.38
CA ALA A 137 -1.38 -23.70 3.80
C ALA A 137 -0.13 -23.36 4.64
N THR A 138 0.38 -22.12 4.57
CA THR A 138 1.46 -21.62 5.45
C THR A 138 1.00 -21.10 6.81
N GLY A 139 -0.31 -21.16 7.09
CA GLY A 139 -0.91 -20.71 8.36
C GLY A 139 -1.57 -19.33 8.30
N LEU A 140 -1.62 -18.69 7.12
CA LEU A 140 -2.41 -17.48 6.93
C LEU A 140 -3.91 -17.83 6.85
N THR A 141 -4.76 -16.87 7.23
CA THR A 141 -6.23 -17.01 7.17
C THR A 141 -6.80 -15.93 6.27
N THR A 142 -7.66 -16.32 5.34
CA THR A 142 -8.38 -15.36 4.50
C THR A 142 -9.45 -14.62 5.33
N THR A 143 -9.54 -13.30 5.09
CA THR A 143 -10.59 -12.46 5.66
C THR A 143 -11.27 -11.66 4.54
N GLY A 144 -12.49 -11.20 4.82
CA GLY A 144 -13.22 -10.34 3.89
C GLY A 144 -12.94 -8.85 4.12
N LYS A 145 -13.47 -8.01 3.21
CA LYS A 145 -13.37 -6.54 3.30
C LYS A 145 -13.85 -6.00 4.65
N TRP A 146 -14.87 -6.60 5.27
CA TRP A 146 -15.37 -6.18 6.58
C TRP A 146 -14.31 -6.20 7.68
N THR A 147 -13.40 -7.19 7.66
CA THR A 147 -12.28 -7.26 8.62
C THR A 147 -11.30 -6.12 8.37
N TRP A 148 -10.98 -5.86 7.11
CA TRP A 148 -10.13 -4.73 6.73
C TRP A 148 -10.76 -3.41 7.16
N ASP A 149 -12.05 -3.19 6.87
CA ASP A 149 -12.78 -1.98 7.27
C ASP A 149 -12.79 -1.78 8.78
N ALA A 150 -12.99 -2.85 9.54
CA ALA A 150 -12.94 -2.77 11.01
C ALA A 150 -11.54 -2.37 11.51
N LEU A 151 -10.47 -2.94 10.93
CA LEU A 151 -9.09 -2.62 11.30
C LEU A 151 -8.74 -1.17 10.96
N ARG A 152 -9.01 -0.73 9.73
CA ARG A 152 -8.70 0.63 9.29
C ARG A 152 -9.48 1.69 10.08
N CYS A 153 -10.77 1.44 10.36
CA CYS A 153 -11.59 2.34 11.18
C CYS A 153 -11.03 2.44 12.62
N ALA A 154 -10.67 1.30 13.23
CA ALA A 154 -10.07 1.29 14.56
C ALA A 154 -8.73 2.03 14.62
N ALA A 155 -7.96 2.00 13.54
CA ALA A 155 -6.67 2.69 13.42
C ALA A 155 -6.81 4.16 12.93
N GLY A 156 -8.01 4.60 12.57
CA GLY A 156 -8.23 5.93 11.98
C GLY A 156 -7.62 6.09 10.59
N LEU A 157 -7.50 4.99 9.83
CA LEU A 157 -7.02 4.99 8.43
C LEU A 157 -8.21 5.16 7.48
N PRO A 158 -8.42 6.33 6.88
CA PRO A 158 -9.53 6.57 5.97
C PRO A 158 -9.27 5.96 4.59
N GLU A 159 -10.34 5.76 3.82
CA GLU A 159 -10.34 5.27 2.43
C GLU A 159 -11.12 6.24 1.56
N ILE A 160 -10.54 6.68 0.45
CA ILE A 160 -11.11 7.74 -0.40
C ILE A 160 -12.52 7.41 -0.89
N THR A 161 -12.79 6.15 -1.24
CA THR A 161 -14.08 5.74 -1.79
C THR A 161 -15.20 5.64 -0.76
N THR A 162 -14.88 5.70 0.52
CA THR A 162 -15.83 5.43 1.61
C THR A 162 -15.96 6.59 2.60
N ASP A 163 -14.83 7.24 2.94
CA ASP A 163 -14.76 8.16 4.07
C ASP A 163 -14.50 9.61 3.64
N MET A 164 -14.21 9.86 2.36
CA MET A 164 -13.82 11.16 1.85
C MET A 164 -14.79 11.70 0.81
N ASP A 165 -14.81 12.99 0.65
CA ASP A 165 -15.52 13.73 -0.39
C ASP A 165 -14.57 14.68 -1.14
N ASP A 166 -15.11 15.47 -2.08
CA ASP A 166 -14.37 16.42 -2.91
C ASP A 166 -13.80 17.64 -2.16
N LYS A 167 -14.03 17.73 -0.84
CA LYS A 167 -13.54 18.81 0.03
C LYS A 167 -12.68 18.31 1.17
N SER A 168 -12.49 17.02 1.27
CA SER A 168 -11.72 16.39 2.35
C SER A 168 -10.26 16.84 2.34
N LEU A 169 -9.75 17.18 3.53
CA LEU A 169 -8.40 17.68 3.74
C LEU A 169 -7.57 16.66 4.55
N PRO A 170 -6.28 16.46 4.25
CA PRO A 170 -5.44 15.46 4.94
C PRO A 170 -5.39 15.64 6.45
N HIS A 171 -5.43 16.88 6.95
CA HIS A 171 -5.36 17.14 8.38
C HIS A 171 -6.64 16.77 9.16
N GLU A 172 -7.79 16.64 8.50
CA GLU A 172 -9.04 16.17 9.12
C GLU A 172 -8.92 14.72 9.57
N TYR A 173 -8.03 13.96 8.92
CA TYR A 173 -7.76 12.55 9.23
C TYR A 173 -6.46 12.35 10.02
N ASN A 174 -5.90 13.42 10.62
CA ASN A 174 -4.60 13.38 11.31
C ASN A 174 -3.45 12.82 10.43
N SER A 175 -3.56 13.00 9.11
CA SER A 175 -2.56 12.49 8.15
C SER A 175 -1.35 13.41 8.03
N VAL A 176 -1.41 14.60 8.61
CA VAL A 176 -0.31 15.57 8.62
C VAL A 176 0.37 15.52 9.99
N GLY A 177 1.63 15.20 10.01
CA GLY A 177 2.45 15.29 11.23
C GLY A 177 2.63 14.00 12.02
N GLU A 178 2.39 12.83 11.42
CA GLU A 178 3.02 11.62 11.99
C GLU A 178 4.54 11.84 11.92
N PRO A 179 5.24 11.88 13.07
CA PRO A 179 6.67 11.92 13.04
C PRO A 179 7.14 10.68 12.27
N ASP A 180 8.03 10.89 11.30
CA ASP A 180 8.80 9.81 10.71
C ASP A 180 9.49 9.08 11.87
N THR A 181 8.85 8.02 12.37
CA THR A 181 9.45 7.13 13.34
C THR A 181 10.44 6.26 12.58
N GLY A 182 11.35 6.92 11.89
CA GLY A 182 12.53 6.30 11.35
C GLY A 182 13.29 5.67 12.50
N ALA A 183 13.08 4.39 12.70
CA ALA A 183 13.97 3.59 13.48
C ALA A 183 15.34 3.66 12.79
N GLY A 184 16.28 4.40 13.41
CA GLY A 184 17.65 4.48 13.02
C GLY A 184 18.38 3.14 13.06
#